data_64d783a653c2d9578c1645012648e320
#
_entry.id   64d783a653c2d9578c1645012648e320
#
_cell.length_a   1.000
_cell.length_b   1.000
_cell.length_c   1.000
_cell.angle_alpha   90.00
_cell.angle_beta   90.00
_cell.angle_gamma   90.00
#
_symmetry.space_group_name_H-M   'P 1'
#
loop_
_entity.id
_entity.type
_entity.pdbx_description
1 polymer ?
#
loop_
_entity_poly.entity_id
_entity_poly.type
_entity_poly.pdbx_seq_one_letter_code
_entity_poly.pdbx_strand_id
1 'polypeptide(L)'
;MSARSTLLAFGVLLGLAAHADPAAPGGIAGKLIRRFHMAPIPEEGAWFGVTYTSDDRIDGAGLPARYGGQSRRVSSAIVALETPRDFSALHRLQSDEVWHFYSGTPLTMLLLYPDGHGETVTLGANVGAGQRPQLTVPRGVWQGSMPRSHARDTYSFFGTQVSPGFESTDFEIGYRDELQRAYPAFAALIGRLTRAEFAHRQGGMAAGGATAPQGTVIATADVAAVSVSAGVELKELVGRVARDAQSANLSVAAFTLAPGHGTGASFNRQAEEVFLITAGSGHVRLGEQVLPVTRDSSVFIPARVIHAIEADTEGPLSFVAISAPAFTPEDYVRVK
;
A
#
# COMPACT_ATOMS: atom_id res chain seq x y z
N MET A 1 42.14 6.08 27.41
CA MET A 1 42.20 5.80 25.96
C MET A 1 40.85 5.23 25.55
N SER A 2 40.00 6.09 25.00
CA SER A 2 38.59 5.76 24.69
C SER A 2 38.48 5.37 23.22
N ALA A 3 38.05 4.15 22.96
CA ALA A 3 37.74 3.68 21.63
C ALA A 3 36.29 4.09 21.26
N ARG A 4 36.17 5.03 20.33
CA ARG A 4 34.87 5.41 19.73
C ARG A 4 34.49 4.34 18.69
N SER A 5 33.45 3.58 18.96
CA SER A 5 32.82 2.72 17.98
C SER A 5 31.97 3.56 17.03
N THR A 6 32.37 3.62 15.79
CA THR A 6 31.62 4.25 14.69
C THR A 6 30.55 3.27 14.23
N LEU A 7 29.28 3.58 14.50
CA LEU A 7 28.14 2.88 13.89
C LEU A 7 28.04 3.30 12.41
N LEU A 8 28.42 2.40 11.52
CA LEU A 8 28.07 2.50 10.10
C LEU A 8 26.64 1.96 9.92
N ALA A 9 25.70 2.87 9.71
CA ALA A 9 24.36 2.54 9.25
C ALA A 9 24.44 2.17 7.75
N PHE A 10 24.40 0.88 7.42
CA PHE A 10 24.20 0.42 6.06
C PHE A 10 22.73 0.55 5.71
N GLY A 11 22.37 1.65 5.05
CA GLY A 11 21.12 1.79 4.33
C GLY A 11 21.15 0.91 3.08
N VAL A 12 20.36 -0.14 3.04
CA VAL A 12 20.10 -0.90 1.82
C VAL A 12 19.21 -0.05 0.93
N LEU A 13 19.81 0.61 -0.08
CA LEU A 13 19.08 1.14 -1.23
C LEU A 13 18.63 -0.07 -2.07
N LEU A 14 17.45 -0.58 -1.83
CA LEU A 14 16.72 -1.30 -2.86
C LEU A 14 16.31 -0.27 -3.90
N GLY A 15 16.74 -0.49 -5.15
CA GLY A 15 16.40 0.36 -6.28
C GLY A 15 14.89 0.36 -6.52
N LEU A 16 14.19 1.20 -5.80
CA LEU A 16 12.97 1.80 -6.28
C LEU A 16 13.38 2.54 -7.56
N ALA A 17 12.72 2.22 -8.69
CA ALA A 17 12.62 3.21 -9.74
C ALA A 17 12.15 4.48 -9.02
N ALA A 18 13.04 5.46 -8.90
CA ALA A 18 12.81 6.66 -8.16
C ALA A 18 11.60 7.40 -8.79
N HIS A 19 10.43 7.14 -8.26
CA HIS A 19 9.51 8.25 -8.07
C HIS A 19 10.24 9.10 -7.05
N ALA A 20 10.87 10.19 -7.54
CA ALA A 20 11.49 11.19 -6.68
C ALA A 20 10.46 11.51 -5.62
N ASP A 21 10.82 11.21 -4.37
CA ASP A 21 10.01 11.60 -3.21
C ASP A 21 9.66 13.07 -3.46
N PRO A 22 8.39 13.44 -3.70
CA PRO A 22 8.09 14.80 -4.12
C PRO A 22 8.61 15.69 -3.03
N ALA A 23 9.58 16.55 -3.34
CA ALA A 23 10.19 17.43 -2.36
C ALA A 23 9.06 18.13 -1.60
N ALA A 24 8.98 17.90 -0.29
CA ALA A 24 7.87 18.38 0.53
C ALA A 24 7.61 19.86 0.24
N PRO A 25 6.34 20.28 0.07
CA PRO A 25 5.99 21.66 -0.23
C PRO A 25 6.65 22.65 0.75
N GLY A 26 6.98 23.83 0.28
CA GLY A 26 7.47 24.92 1.13
C GLY A 26 6.36 25.60 1.92
N GLY A 27 6.67 26.71 2.58
CA GLY A 27 5.68 27.57 3.23
C GLY A 27 4.89 26.91 4.36
N ILE A 28 3.59 27.21 4.45
CA ILE A 28 2.68 26.67 5.50
C ILE A 28 2.45 25.18 5.28
N ALA A 29 2.28 24.75 4.06
CA ALA A 29 2.11 23.32 3.72
C ALA A 29 3.25 22.48 4.27
N GLY A 30 4.51 22.86 4.01
CA GLY A 30 5.67 22.13 4.52
C GLY A 30 5.80 22.17 6.05
N LYS A 31 5.33 23.26 6.70
CA LYS A 31 5.28 23.31 8.18
C LYS A 31 4.28 22.30 8.74
N LEU A 32 3.10 22.18 8.12
CA LEU A 32 2.06 21.25 8.53
C LEU A 32 2.52 19.80 8.30
N ILE A 33 3.09 19.49 7.15
CA ILE A 33 3.64 18.16 6.83
C ILE A 33 4.65 17.74 7.91
N ARG A 34 5.61 18.60 8.24
CA ARG A 34 6.59 18.29 9.32
C ARG A 34 5.95 18.19 10.69
N ARG A 35 4.98 19.07 11.02
CA ARG A 35 4.33 19.10 12.34
C ARG A 35 3.53 17.85 12.63
N PHE A 36 2.90 17.27 11.61
CA PHE A 36 2.05 16.08 11.73
C PHE A 36 2.72 14.82 11.19
N HIS A 37 4.02 14.87 10.86
CA HIS A 37 4.80 13.74 10.32
C HIS A 37 4.10 13.09 9.12
N MET A 38 3.56 13.93 8.21
CA MET A 38 2.81 13.44 7.08
C MET A 38 3.69 12.77 6.03
N ALA A 39 3.16 11.73 5.42
CA ALA A 39 3.71 11.04 4.26
C ALA A 39 2.69 11.07 3.10
N PRO A 40 3.11 10.89 1.85
CA PRO A 40 2.18 10.71 0.74
C PRO A 40 1.31 9.47 0.94
N ILE A 41 0.01 9.58 0.64
CA ILE A 41 -0.88 8.41 0.58
C ILE A 41 -0.52 7.62 -0.68
N PRO A 42 -0.15 6.33 -0.56
CA PRO A 42 0.13 5.50 -1.73
C PRO A 42 -1.05 5.50 -2.71
N GLU A 43 -0.76 5.54 -4.02
CA GLU A 43 -1.74 5.55 -5.12
C GLU A 43 -2.62 6.81 -5.19
N GLU A 44 -3.15 7.29 -4.07
CA GLU A 44 -4.01 8.46 -3.97
C GLU A 44 -3.24 9.78 -4.13
N GLY A 45 -2.18 9.96 -3.32
CA GLY A 45 -1.18 11.01 -3.47
C GLY A 45 -1.32 12.27 -2.62
N ALA A 46 -2.40 12.50 -1.89
CA ALA A 46 -2.44 13.53 -0.85
C ALA A 46 -1.46 13.20 0.28
N TRP A 47 -1.09 14.17 1.09
CA TRP A 47 -0.28 13.96 2.30
C TRP A 47 -1.17 13.61 3.49
N PHE A 48 -0.77 12.64 4.33
CA PHE A 48 -1.52 12.29 5.53
C PHE A 48 -0.64 12.02 6.74
N GLY A 49 -1.21 12.27 7.92
CA GLY A 49 -0.64 11.87 9.21
C GLY A 49 -1.73 11.26 10.08
N VAL A 50 -1.49 10.08 10.62
CA VAL A 50 -2.43 9.41 11.54
C VAL A 50 -2.48 10.19 12.86
N THR A 51 -3.68 10.59 13.28
CA THR A 51 -3.90 11.32 14.53
C THR A 51 -4.61 10.49 15.58
N TYR A 52 -5.37 9.49 15.15
CA TYR A 52 -6.09 8.59 16.05
C TYR A 52 -6.29 7.22 15.42
N THR A 53 -6.13 6.20 16.23
CA THR A 53 -6.51 4.83 15.91
C THR A 53 -7.03 4.20 17.19
N SER A 54 -8.30 3.74 17.19
CA SER A 54 -8.90 3.10 18.38
C SER A 54 -8.12 1.84 18.77
N ASP A 55 -7.90 1.65 20.05
CA ASP A 55 -7.35 0.39 20.57
C ASP A 55 -8.43 -0.70 20.59
N ASP A 56 -9.70 -0.32 20.76
CA ASP A 56 -10.82 -1.25 20.71
C ASP A 56 -11.06 -1.78 19.29
N ARG A 57 -11.48 -3.04 19.21
CA ARG A 57 -11.79 -3.73 17.94
C ARG A 57 -13.21 -4.30 17.98
N ILE A 58 -13.83 -4.31 16.81
CA ILE A 58 -15.10 -5.00 16.56
C ILE A 58 -14.73 -6.36 15.96
N ASP A 59 -15.27 -7.43 16.53
CA ASP A 59 -15.10 -8.77 15.96
C ASP A 59 -15.72 -8.84 14.55
N GLY A 60 -15.06 -9.58 13.65
CA GLY A 60 -15.52 -9.72 12.28
C GLY A 60 -16.92 -10.32 12.15
N ALA A 61 -17.33 -11.18 13.07
CA ALA A 61 -18.68 -11.74 13.10
C ALA A 61 -19.76 -10.71 13.43
N GLY A 62 -19.40 -9.61 14.10
CA GLY A 62 -20.29 -8.47 14.39
C GLY A 62 -20.34 -7.42 13.27
N LEU A 63 -19.53 -7.58 12.23
CA LEU A 63 -19.42 -6.65 11.11
C LEU A 63 -20.22 -7.13 9.88
N PRO A 64 -20.69 -6.21 9.02
CA PRO A 64 -21.28 -6.58 7.74
C PRO A 64 -20.35 -7.43 6.88
N ALA A 65 -20.95 -8.32 6.06
CA ALA A 65 -20.23 -9.28 5.20
C ALA A 65 -19.17 -8.64 4.27
N ARG A 66 -19.33 -7.35 3.92
CA ARG A 66 -18.36 -6.61 3.08
C ARG A 66 -16.96 -6.52 3.69
N TYR A 67 -16.82 -6.70 5.01
CA TYR A 67 -15.51 -6.74 5.68
C TYR A 67 -14.87 -8.14 5.72
N GLY A 68 -15.46 -9.12 5.01
CA GLY A 68 -14.89 -10.46 4.84
C GLY A 68 -14.65 -11.23 6.15
N GLY A 69 -15.44 -10.95 7.20
CA GLY A 69 -15.24 -11.59 8.52
C GLY A 69 -14.00 -11.11 9.28
N GLN A 70 -13.27 -10.14 8.75
CA GLN A 70 -12.09 -9.57 9.40
C GLN A 70 -12.46 -8.61 10.51
N SER A 71 -11.81 -8.72 11.67
CA SER A 71 -11.99 -7.73 12.73
C SER A 71 -11.49 -6.35 12.30
N ARG A 72 -12.14 -5.28 12.76
CA ARG A 72 -11.75 -3.90 12.49
C ARG A 72 -11.59 -3.12 13.79
N ARG A 73 -10.70 -2.15 13.80
CA ARG A 73 -10.70 -1.14 14.87
C ARG A 73 -12.02 -0.37 14.85
N VAL A 74 -12.47 0.12 16.00
CA VAL A 74 -13.74 0.85 16.08
C VAL A 74 -13.72 2.10 15.20
N SER A 75 -12.61 2.83 15.17
CA SER A 75 -12.46 4.04 14.36
C SER A 75 -10.98 4.37 14.12
N SER A 76 -10.72 5.13 13.07
CA SER A 76 -9.44 5.81 12.84
C SER A 76 -9.65 7.19 12.25
N ALA A 77 -8.71 8.11 12.50
CA ALA A 77 -8.72 9.46 11.97
C ALA A 77 -7.32 9.89 11.54
N ILE A 78 -7.30 10.70 10.50
CA ILE A 78 -6.09 11.33 9.97
C ILE A 78 -6.26 12.83 9.84
N VAL A 79 -5.16 13.55 9.81
CA VAL A 79 -5.09 14.85 9.15
C VAL A 79 -4.48 14.66 7.78
N ALA A 80 -4.94 15.44 6.81
CA ALA A 80 -4.48 15.38 5.45
C ALA A 80 -4.22 16.77 4.86
N LEU A 81 -3.39 16.81 3.83
CA LEU A 81 -3.04 18.04 3.15
C LEU A 81 -2.93 17.79 1.65
N GLU A 82 -3.57 18.66 0.90
CA GLU A 82 -3.46 18.71 -0.55
C GLU A 82 -2.78 19.99 -1.03
N THR A 83 -2.09 19.84 -2.15
CA THR A 83 -1.59 20.94 -2.98
C THR A 83 -2.11 20.75 -4.41
N PRO A 84 -1.90 21.72 -5.33
CA PRO A 84 -2.28 21.51 -6.73
C PRO A 84 -1.61 20.31 -7.42
N ARG A 85 -0.51 19.78 -6.86
CA ARG A 85 0.20 18.59 -7.36
C ARG A 85 -0.17 17.33 -6.60
N ASP A 86 -0.37 17.49 -5.29
CA ASP A 86 -0.62 16.41 -4.35
C ASP A 86 -2.11 16.41 -3.99
N PHE A 87 -2.95 16.11 -4.96
CA PHE A 87 -4.40 16.04 -4.82
C PHE A 87 -4.83 14.62 -4.42
N SER A 88 -6.04 14.48 -3.83
CA SER A 88 -6.64 13.17 -3.56
C SER A 88 -7.24 12.60 -4.84
N ALA A 89 -6.59 11.58 -5.42
CA ALA A 89 -7.09 10.91 -6.60
C ALA A 89 -8.39 10.15 -6.31
N LEU A 90 -9.23 9.98 -7.36
CA LEU A 90 -10.50 9.28 -7.24
C LEU A 90 -10.30 7.87 -6.70
N HIS A 91 -10.90 7.61 -5.54
CA HIS A 91 -10.89 6.34 -4.83
C HIS A 91 -12.25 6.11 -4.15
N ARG A 92 -12.49 4.92 -3.64
CA ARG A 92 -13.66 4.63 -2.81
C ARG A 92 -13.29 3.72 -1.64
N LEU A 93 -14.09 3.81 -0.57
CA LEU A 93 -13.89 3.03 0.64
C LEU A 93 -15.06 2.09 0.90
N GLN A 94 -14.84 1.06 1.70
CA GLN A 94 -15.89 0.16 2.20
C GLN A 94 -16.62 0.71 3.42
N SER A 95 -16.11 1.79 4.03
CA SER A 95 -16.72 2.53 5.15
C SER A 95 -17.18 3.90 4.70
N ASP A 96 -18.18 4.47 5.40
CA ASP A 96 -18.50 5.89 5.26
C ASP A 96 -17.30 6.71 5.78
N GLU A 97 -16.97 7.79 5.10
CA GLU A 97 -15.85 8.67 5.48
C GLU A 97 -16.37 10.08 5.76
N VAL A 98 -16.00 10.62 6.92
CA VAL A 98 -16.36 11.97 7.33
C VAL A 98 -15.15 12.89 7.12
N TRP A 99 -15.31 13.89 6.28
CA TRP A 99 -14.31 14.91 5.97
C TRP A 99 -14.56 16.18 6.78
N HIS A 100 -13.48 16.81 7.28
CA HIS A 100 -13.52 18.02 8.09
C HIS A 100 -12.52 19.04 7.54
N PHE A 101 -12.99 20.19 7.07
CA PHE A 101 -12.11 21.25 6.62
C PHE A 101 -11.53 22.04 7.80
N TYR A 102 -10.22 22.26 7.80
CA TYR A 102 -9.54 23.01 8.86
C TYR A 102 -9.03 24.36 8.39
N SER A 103 -8.27 24.43 7.31
CA SER A 103 -7.68 25.68 6.83
C SER A 103 -7.16 25.62 5.41
N GLY A 104 -6.81 26.79 4.86
CA GLY A 104 -6.24 26.94 3.54
C GLY A 104 -7.28 27.21 2.46
N THR A 105 -7.03 26.76 1.25
CA THR A 105 -7.92 26.91 0.11
C THR A 105 -9.04 25.89 0.17
N PRO A 106 -10.32 26.27 -0.09
CA PRO A 106 -11.39 25.27 -0.21
C PRO A 106 -11.09 24.23 -1.27
N LEU A 107 -11.55 22.99 -1.04
CA LEU A 107 -11.44 21.87 -1.97
C LEU A 107 -12.66 21.80 -2.91
N THR A 108 -12.42 21.49 -4.18
CA THR A 108 -13.45 20.92 -5.03
C THR A 108 -13.39 19.41 -4.89
N MET A 109 -14.48 18.81 -4.43
CA MET A 109 -14.64 17.36 -4.35
C MET A 109 -15.59 16.89 -5.44
N LEU A 110 -15.23 15.80 -6.12
CA LEU A 110 -16.10 15.06 -7.03
C LEU A 110 -16.59 13.81 -6.31
N LEU A 111 -17.89 13.62 -6.29
CA LEU A 111 -18.57 12.44 -5.77
C LEU A 111 -19.30 11.75 -6.91
N LEU A 112 -19.04 10.44 -7.12
CA LEU A 112 -19.70 9.63 -8.15
C LEU A 112 -20.38 8.44 -7.46
N TYR A 113 -21.67 8.36 -7.59
CA TYR A 113 -22.52 7.41 -6.87
C TYR A 113 -22.76 6.13 -7.68
N PRO A 114 -22.98 4.98 -7.03
CA PRO A 114 -23.18 3.70 -7.72
C PRO A 114 -24.37 3.63 -8.66
N ASP A 115 -25.36 4.51 -8.50
CA ASP A 115 -26.54 4.61 -9.39
C ASP A 115 -26.28 5.41 -10.68
N GLY A 116 -25.03 5.88 -10.89
CA GLY A 116 -24.61 6.59 -12.11
C GLY A 116 -24.72 8.12 -12.01
N HIS A 117 -25.28 8.68 -10.95
CA HIS A 117 -25.23 10.14 -10.78
C HIS A 117 -23.91 10.60 -10.16
N GLY A 118 -23.63 11.88 -10.27
CA GLY A 118 -22.47 12.51 -9.64
C GLY A 118 -22.76 13.94 -9.26
N GLU A 119 -21.96 14.46 -8.34
CA GLU A 119 -22.03 15.87 -7.93
C GLU A 119 -20.64 16.41 -7.62
N THR A 120 -20.51 17.75 -7.65
CA THR A 120 -19.34 18.44 -7.11
C THR A 120 -19.73 19.21 -5.86
N VAL A 121 -18.93 19.07 -4.81
CA VAL A 121 -19.11 19.76 -3.54
C VAL A 121 -17.89 20.62 -3.26
N THR A 122 -18.10 21.77 -2.62
CA THR A 122 -16.99 22.57 -2.08
C THR A 122 -16.85 22.33 -0.58
N LEU A 123 -15.75 21.66 -0.18
CA LEU A 123 -15.37 21.53 1.22
C LEU A 123 -14.59 22.79 1.62
N GLY A 124 -15.05 23.52 2.63
CA GLY A 124 -14.46 24.80 3.04
C GLY A 124 -15.22 25.47 4.17
N ALA A 125 -14.65 26.54 4.73
CA ALA A 125 -15.19 27.18 5.94
C ALA A 125 -16.31 28.22 5.67
N ASN A 126 -16.46 28.70 4.44
CA ASN A 126 -17.43 29.77 4.14
C ASN A 126 -18.83 29.19 3.86
N VAL A 127 -19.58 28.89 4.93
CA VAL A 127 -20.93 28.34 4.86
C VAL A 127 -21.88 29.29 4.12
N GLY A 128 -21.74 30.62 4.32
CA GLY A 128 -22.56 31.62 3.63
C GLY A 128 -22.41 31.61 2.10
N ALA A 129 -21.27 31.12 1.59
CA ALA A 129 -21.02 30.90 0.16
C ALA A 129 -21.32 29.46 -0.29
N GLY A 130 -22.06 28.68 0.48
CA GLY A 130 -22.45 27.31 0.15
C GLY A 130 -21.34 26.27 0.33
N GLN A 131 -20.23 26.62 1.00
CA GLN A 131 -19.19 25.65 1.33
C GLN A 131 -19.62 24.79 2.52
N ARG A 132 -19.19 23.54 2.50
CA ARG A 132 -19.44 22.60 3.61
C ARG A 132 -18.17 22.45 4.46
N PRO A 133 -18.18 22.79 5.75
CA PRO A 133 -17.04 22.58 6.64
C PRO A 133 -16.85 21.11 7.00
N GLN A 134 -17.92 20.33 6.87
CA GLN A 134 -17.95 18.88 7.08
C GLN A 134 -18.78 18.23 5.97
N LEU A 135 -18.35 17.05 5.55
CA LEU A 135 -19.03 16.25 4.54
C LEU A 135 -18.89 14.77 4.88
N THR A 136 -19.97 14.01 4.82
CA THR A 136 -19.91 12.55 4.86
C THR A 136 -20.01 12.01 3.46
N VAL A 137 -19.02 11.22 3.04
CA VAL A 137 -19.05 10.45 1.81
C VAL A 137 -19.49 9.03 2.13
N PRO A 138 -20.62 8.55 1.61
CA PRO A 138 -21.08 7.20 1.86
C PRO A 138 -20.13 6.17 1.24
N ARG A 139 -20.01 5.02 1.88
CA ARG A 139 -19.25 3.88 1.36
C ARG A 139 -19.60 3.56 -0.11
N GLY A 140 -18.62 3.16 -0.88
CA GLY A 140 -18.79 2.80 -2.29
C GLY A 140 -18.96 3.96 -3.25
N VAL A 141 -19.11 5.18 -2.75
CA VAL A 141 -19.08 6.41 -3.57
C VAL A 141 -17.63 6.71 -3.93
N TRP A 142 -17.35 6.91 -5.23
CA TRP A 142 -16.07 7.40 -5.68
C TRP A 142 -15.91 8.86 -5.26
N GLN A 143 -14.81 9.16 -4.62
CA GLN A 143 -14.48 10.49 -4.13
C GLN A 143 -13.07 10.88 -4.53
N GLY A 144 -12.88 12.12 -4.87
CA GLY A 144 -11.57 12.69 -5.16
C GLY A 144 -11.65 14.20 -5.01
N SER A 145 -10.55 14.83 -4.65
CA SER A 145 -10.55 16.28 -4.38
C SER A 145 -9.28 16.96 -4.82
N MET A 146 -9.38 18.27 -5.04
CA MET A 146 -8.24 19.14 -5.31
C MET A 146 -8.51 20.55 -4.80
N PRO A 147 -7.49 21.32 -4.42
CA PRO A 147 -7.62 22.74 -4.09
C PRO A 147 -8.24 23.53 -5.24
N ARG A 148 -9.11 24.46 -4.94
CA ARG A 148 -9.76 25.34 -5.93
C ARG A 148 -8.83 26.35 -6.60
N SER A 149 -7.62 26.52 -6.07
CA SER A 149 -6.60 27.40 -6.63
C SER A 149 -5.40 26.59 -7.11
N HIS A 150 -4.76 27.06 -8.16
CA HIS A 150 -3.51 26.50 -8.69
C HIS A 150 -2.29 27.40 -8.39
N ALA A 151 -2.43 28.44 -7.55
CA ALA A 151 -1.31 29.27 -7.14
C ALA A 151 -0.23 28.44 -6.43
N ARG A 152 1.03 28.84 -6.57
CA ARG A 152 2.20 28.05 -6.13
C ARG A 152 2.18 27.64 -4.65
N ASP A 153 1.66 28.52 -3.77
CA ASP A 153 1.65 28.28 -2.32
C ASP A 153 0.28 27.83 -1.80
N THR A 154 -0.57 27.35 -2.72
CA THR A 154 -1.90 26.81 -2.38
C THR A 154 -1.75 25.52 -1.59
N TYR A 155 -2.52 25.41 -0.52
CA TYR A 155 -2.72 24.19 0.23
C TYR A 155 -4.15 24.11 0.75
N SER A 156 -4.63 22.91 0.99
CA SER A 156 -5.86 22.63 1.73
C SER A 156 -5.53 21.66 2.85
N PHE A 157 -5.85 22.04 4.08
CA PHE A 157 -5.62 21.21 5.27
C PHE A 157 -6.96 20.79 5.84
N PHE A 158 -7.13 19.50 6.00
CA PHE A 158 -8.38 18.87 6.41
C PHE A 158 -8.09 17.60 7.22
N GLY A 159 -9.11 16.92 7.67
CA GLY A 159 -8.98 15.60 8.28
C GLY A 159 -10.10 14.70 7.81
N THR A 160 -9.88 13.39 7.92
CA THR A 160 -10.92 12.41 7.68
C THR A 160 -10.99 11.40 8.81
N GLN A 161 -12.18 10.84 8.99
CA GLN A 161 -12.47 9.81 9.97
C GLN A 161 -13.32 8.71 9.34
N VAL A 162 -13.00 7.46 9.65
CA VAL A 162 -13.77 6.29 9.25
C VAL A 162 -14.12 5.41 10.46
N SER A 163 -15.32 4.83 10.41
CA SER A 163 -15.80 3.85 11.39
C SER A 163 -16.60 2.76 10.65
N PRO A 164 -16.16 1.51 10.71
CA PRO A 164 -14.96 0.99 11.36
C PRO A 164 -13.66 1.60 10.84
N GLY A 165 -12.57 1.49 11.64
CA GLY A 165 -11.27 2.03 11.32
C GLY A 165 -10.71 1.48 10.01
N PHE A 166 -9.94 2.28 9.29
CA PHE A 166 -9.36 1.99 7.99
C PHE A 166 -8.40 0.80 8.03
N GLU A 167 -8.53 -0.05 7.03
CA GLU A 167 -7.53 -1.05 6.63
C GLU A 167 -7.29 -0.90 5.12
N SER A 168 -6.09 -1.20 4.64
CA SER A 168 -5.74 -1.02 3.21
C SER A 168 -6.63 -1.82 2.24
N THR A 169 -7.21 -2.93 2.71
CA THR A 169 -8.17 -3.74 1.95
C THR A 169 -9.52 -3.05 1.72
N ASP A 170 -9.77 -1.96 2.43
CA ASP A 170 -11.02 -1.18 2.31
C ASP A 170 -10.92 -0.11 1.21
N PHE A 171 -9.73 0.12 0.67
CA PHE A 171 -9.42 1.14 -0.34
C PHE A 171 -9.42 0.57 -1.75
N GLU A 172 -10.01 1.29 -2.69
CA GLU A 172 -9.96 1.00 -4.12
C GLU A 172 -9.70 2.28 -4.91
N ILE A 173 -8.63 2.29 -5.72
CA ILE A 173 -8.30 3.40 -6.60
C ILE A 173 -9.16 3.38 -7.88
N GLY A 174 -9.56 4.56 -8.36
CA GLY A 174 -10.35 4.71 -9.57
C GLY A 174 -9.53 4.76 -10.85
N TYR A 175 -9.91 3.97 -11.86
CA TYR A 175 -9.30 4.00 -13.18
C TYR A 175 -10.03 4.98 -14.08
N ARG A 176 -9.25 5.85 -14.76
CA ARG A 176 -9.77 6.98 -15.54
C ARG A 176 -10.77 6.57 -16.60
N ASP A 177 -10.40 5.61 -17.45
CA ASP A 177 -11.22 5.17 -18.57
C ASP A 177 -12.52 4.47 -18.11
N GLU A 178 -12.47 3.71 -17.04
CA GLU A 178 -13.64 3.07 -16.43
C GLU A 178 -14.61 4.12 -15.89
N LEU A 179 -14.10 5.07 -15.09
CA LEU A 179 -14.91 6.14 -14.52
C LEU A 179 -15.46 7.10 -15.55
N GLN A 180 -14.67 7.49 -16.58
CA GLN A 180 -15.16 8.34 -17.67
C GLN A 180 -16.27 7.67 -18.49
N ARG A 181 -16.20 6.36 -18.66
CA ARG A 181 -17.25 5.58 -19.34
C ARG A 181 -18.52 5.50 -18.49
N ALA A 182 -18.38 5.28 -17.18
CA ALA A 182 -19.51 5.19 -16.26
C ALA A 182 -20.16 6.55 -15.98
N TYR A 183 -19.36 7.64 -15.97
CA TYR A 183 -19.81 8.99 -15.62
C TYR A 183 -19.38 10.02 -16.67
N PRO A 184 -19.88 9.95 -17.90
CA PRO A 184 -19.40 10.78 -19.02
C PRO A 184 -19.58 12.28 -18.80
N ALA A 185 -20.61 12.70 -18.06
CA ALA A 185 -20.84 14.11 -17.71
C ALA A 185 -19.68 14.72 -16.89
N PHE A 186 -18.90 13.91 -16.20
CA PHE A 186 -17.77 14.33 -15.36
C PHE A 186 -16.41 13.99 -15.97
N ALA A 187 -16.35 13.56 -17.23
CA ALA A 187 -15.13 13.05 -17.85
C ALA A 187 -13.92 13.98 -17.73
N ALA A 188 -14.11 15.29 -17.87
CA ALA A 188 -13.04 16.28 -17.74
C ALA A 188 -12.48 16.34 -16.30
N LEU A 189 -13.36 16.30 -15.29
CA LEU A 189 -12.95 16.37 -13.88
C LEU A 189 -12.34 15.04 -13.42
N ILE A 190 -12.86 13.91 -13.89
CA ILE A 190 -12.28 12.58 -13.68
C ILE A 190 -10.85 12.56 -14.24
N GLY A 191 -10.63 13.10 -15.44
CA GLY A 191 -9.29 13.21 -16.02
C GLY A 191 -8.29 14.00 -15.18
N ARG A 192 -8.77 15.01 -14.42
CA ARG A 192 -7.96 15.82 -13.51
C ARG A 192 -7.74 15.16 -12.16
N LEU A 193 -8.69 14.34 -11.69
CA LEU A 193 -8.68 13.66 -10.40
C LEU A 193 -8.24 12.20 -10.49
N THR A 194 -7.59 11.81 -11.59
CA THR A 194 -6.96 10.49 -11.74
C THR A 194 -5.52 10.68 -12.18
N ARG A 195 -4.62 9.88 -11.62
CA ARG A 195 -3.20 9.92 -11.97
C ARG A 195 -2.95 9.20 -13.29
N ALA A 196 -1.82 9.50 -13.94
CA ALA A 196 -1.49 8.93 -15.25
C ALA A 196 -1.32 7.40 -15.20
N GLU A 197 -0.75 6.89 -14.12
CA GLU A 197 -0.56 5.46 -13.85
C GLU A 197 -1.88 4.69 -13.71
N PHE A 198 -2.98 5.39 -13.37
CA PHE A 198 -4.34 4.84 -13.28
C PHE A 198 -5.21 5.28 -14.46
N ALA A 199 -4.62 5.59 -15.61
CA ALA A 199 -5.37 5.88 -16.82
C ALA A 199 -6.20 4.69 -17.29
N HIS A 200 -5.65 3.50 -17.18
CA HIS A 200 -6.28 2.22 -17.52
C HIS A 200 -5.93 1.18 -16.46
N ARG A 201 -6.87 0.29 -16.13
CA ARG A 201 -6.54 -0.86 -15.27
C ARG A 201 -5.54 -1.74 -16.03
N GLN A 202 -4.34 -1.88 -15.48
CA GLN A 202 -3.35 -2.78 -16.06
C GLN A 202 -3.89 -4.21 -15.98
N GLY A 203 -4.09 -4.83 -17.15
CA GLY A 203 -4.76 -6.14 -17.28
C GLY A 203 -6.24 -6.08 -17.64
N GLY A 204 -6.87 -4.90 -17.69
CA GLY A 204 -8.20 -4.69 -18.26
C GLY A 204 -8.09 -4.20 -19.70
N MET A 205 -8.25 -5.07 -20.66
CA MET A 205 -8.39 -4.69 -22.07
C MET A 205 -9.67 -3.89 -22.27
N ALA A 206 -9.60 -2.81 -23.07
CA ALA A 206 -10.76 -2.10 -23.57
C ALA A 206 -11.80 -3.11 -24.07
N ALA A 207 -13.09 -2.85 -23.75
CA ALA A 207 -14.22 -3.64 -24.23
C ALA A 207 -14.29 -3.55 -25.78
N GLY A 208 -13.56 -4.41 -26.41
CA GLY A 208 -13.44 -4.61 -27.85
C GLY A 208 -12.81 -5.98 -28.03
N GLY A 209 -13.61 -7.06 -27.84
CA GLY A 209 -13.17 -8.45 -27.98
C GLY A 209 -12.45 -8.94 -26.72
N ALA A 210 -13.20 -9.46 -25.77
CA ALA A 210 -12.65 -10.07 -24.56
C ALA A 210 -11.84 -11.32 -24.90
N THR A 211 -10.51 -11.19 -25.00
CA THR A 211 -9.63 -12.32 -24.73
C THR A 211 -9.60 -12.53 -23.21
N ALA A 212 -9.81 -13.78 -22.77
CA ALA A 212 -9.72 -14.16 -21.35
C ALA A 212 -8.38 -13.66 -20.73
N PRO A 213 -8.33 -13.37 -19.41
CA PRO A 213 -7.09 -13.01 -18.74
C PRO A 213 -6.01 -14.04 -19.09
N GLN A 214 -4.91 -13.57 -19.68
CA GLN A 214 -3.83 -14.47 -20.09
C GLN A 214 -2.88 -14.66 -18.92
N GLY A 215 -2.62 -15.92 -18.56
CA GLY A 215 -1.54 -16.26 -17.64
C GLY A 215 -0.18 -15.91 -18.27
N THR A 216 0.78 -15.55 -17.42
CA THR A 216 2.17 -15.28 -17.81
C THR A 216 3.05 -16.43 -17.36
N VAL A 217 3.95 -16.88 -18.24
CA VAL A 217 5.01 -17.82 -17.89
C VAL A 217 6.28 -17.01 -17.63
N ILE A 218 6.84 -17.14 -16.43
CA ILE A 218 8.07 -16.48 -16.03
C ILE A 218 9.17 -17.52 -15.92
N ALA A 219 10.18 -17.43 -16.75
CA ALA A 219 11.39 -18.23 -16.61
C ALA A 219 12.25 -17.61 -15.47
N THR A 220 12.37 -18.30 -14.36
CA THR A 220 13.16 -17.84 -13.20
C THR A 220 14.60 -17.48 -13.57
N ALA A 221 15.15 -18.13 -14.61
CA ALA A 221 16.50 -17.84 -15.11
C ALA A 221 16.62 -16.39 -15.63
N ASP A 222 15.57 -15.85 -16.22
CA ASP A 222 15.56 -14.53 -16.87
C ASP A 222 15.31 -13.37 -15.88
N VAL A 223 14.95 -13.70 -14.62
CA VAL A 223 14.76 -12.70 -13.58
C VAL A 223 16.09 -12.39 -12.89
N ALA A 224 16.41 -11.10 -12.81
CA ALA A 224 17.62 -10.64 -12.15
C ALA A 224 17.61 -10.98 -10.66
N ALA A 225 18.72 -11.51 -10.14
CA ALA A 225 18.87 -11.75 -8.72
C ALA A 225 19.24 -10.45 -7.99
N VAL A 226 18.70 -10.29 -6.78
CA VAL A 226 19.01 -9.20 -5.85
C VAL A 226 19.66 -9.81 -4.61
N SER A 227 20.83 -9.31 -4.21
CA SER A 227 21.46 -9.69 -2.96
C SER A 227 20.78 -8.95 -1.79
N VAL A 228 20.21 -9.70 -0.84
CA VAL A 228 19.53 -9.13 0.33
C VAL A 228 20.39 -9.13 1.59
N SER A 229 21.34 -10.02 1.66
CA SER A 229 22.40 -10.09 2.68
C SER A 229 23.55 -10.96 2.18
N ALA A 230 24.63 -11.05 2.97
CA ALA A 230 25.77 -11.92 2.62
C ALA A 230 25.28 -13.36 2.41
N GLY A 231 25.54 -13.92 1.23
CA GLY A 231 25.18 -15.28 0.88
C GLY A 231 23.68 -15.54 0.67
N VAL A 232 22.84 -14.49 0.59
CA VAL A 232 21.40 -14.61 0.36
C VAL A 232 20.99 -13.79 -0.86
N GLU A 233 20.51 -14.47 -1.87
CA GLU A 233 19.99 -13.88 -3.10
C GLU A 233 18.49 -14.20 -3.27
N LEU A 234 17.74 -13.29 -3.87
CA LEU A 234 16.35 -13.51 -4.26
C LEU A 234 16.08 -13.02 -5.68
N LYS A 235 15.10 -13.64 -6.31
CA LYS A 235 14.51 -13.22 -7.58
C LYS A 235 13.00 -13.05 -7.35
N GLU A 236 12.48 -11.82 -7.48
CA GLU A 236 11.04 -11.57 -7.37
C GLU A 236 10.35 -11.99 -8.66
N LEU A 237 9.51 -13.02 -8.59
CA LEU A 237 8.81 -13.59 -9.74
C LEU A 237 7.43 -12.97 -9.91
N VAL A 238 6.71 -12.83 -8.81
CA VAL A 238 5.38 -12.20 -8.75
C VAL A 238 5.35 -11.29 -7.52
N GLY A 239 4.75 -10.11 -7.64
CA GLY A 239 4.63 -9.20 -6.50
C GLY A 239 4.24 -7.80 -6.95
N ARG A 240 4.23 -6.86 -6.02
CA ARG A 240 3.79 -5.48 -6.29
C ARG A 240 4.69 -4.75 -7.29
N VAL A 241 5.98 -5.10 -7.31
CA VAL A 241 7.00 -4.45 -8.16
C VAL A 241 7.69 -5.42 -9.11
N ALA A 242 7.23 -6.67 -9.18
CA ALA A 242 7.76 -7.65 -10.12
C ALA A 242 7.59 -7.17 -11.57
N ARG A 243 8.64 -7.35 -12.38
CA ARG A 243 8.71 -6.85 -13.74
C ARG A 243 7.60 -7.42 -14.65
N ASP A 244 7.40 -8.74 -14.58
CA ASP A 244 6.62 -9.47 -15.58
C ASP A 244 5.26 -9.97 -15.04
N ALA A 245 5.05 -9.97 -13.72
CA ALA A 245 3.78 -10.38 -13.09
C ALA A 245 3.50 -9.58 -11.81
N GLN A 246 2.73 -8.52 -11.93
CA GLN A 246 2.34 -7.70 -10.80
C GLN A 246 1.10 -8.27 -10.09
N SER A 247 1.15 -8.32 -8.76
CA SER A 247 0.04 -8.72 -7.91
C SER A 247 0.07 -7.99 -6.58
N ALA A 248 -1.09 -7.52 -6.14
CA ALA A 248 -1.28 -6.99 -4.80
C ALA A 248 -1.73 -8.07 -3.79
N ASN A 249 -2.20 -9.22 -4.27
CA ASN A 249 -2.78 -10.27 -3.45
C ASN A 249 -1.76 -11.28 -2.95
N LEU A 250 -0.68 -11.50 -3.72
CA LEU A 250 0.40 -12.42 -3.34
C LEU A 250 1.72 -11.95 -3.93
N SER A 251 2.81 -12.34 -3.29
CA SER A 251 4.15 -12.27 -3.88
C SER A 251 4.79 -13.67 -3.91
N VAL A 252 5.63 -13.89 -4.92
CA VAL A 252 6.40 -15.11 -5.10
C VAL A 252 7.83 -14.72 -5.38
N ALA A 253 8.77 -15.19 -4.55
CA ALA A 253 10.20 -14.96 -4.73
C ALA A 253 10.98 -16.27 -4.62
N ALA A 254 11.91 -16.48 -5.53
CA ALA A 254 12.87 -17.58 -5.45
C ALA A 254 14.12 -17.14 -4.70
N PHE A 255 14.45 -17.84 -3.64
CA PHE A 255 15.64 -17.60 -2.81
C PHE A 255 16.72 -18.64 -3.07
N THR A 256 17.96 -18.20 -2.96
CA THR A 256 19.14 -19.07 -2.90
C THR A 256 20.04 -18.61 -1.77
N LEU A 257 20.34 -19.52 -0.84
CA LEU A 257 21.24 -19.33 0.28
C LEU A 257 22.53 -20.09 0.03
N ALA A 258 23.66 -19.40 0.17
CA ALA A 258 24.97 -20.07 0.16
C ALA A 258 25.12 -20.96 1.40
N PRO A 259 26.01 -21.98 1.35
CA PRO A 259 26.25 -22.88 2.48
C PRO A 259 26.53 -22.12 3.78
N GLY A 260 25.82 -22.47 4.87
CA GLY A 260 25.96 -21.84 6.18
C GLY A 260 25.44 -20.39 6.27
N HIS A 261 24.65 -19.93 5.29
CA HIS A 261 24.02 -18.60 5.32
C HIS A 261 22.51 -18.70 5.49
N GLY A 262 21.89 -17.64 6.02
CA GLY A 262 20.46 -17.59 6.30
C GLY A 262 19.86 -16.21 6.18
N THR A 263 18.52 -16.17 6.20
CA THR A 263 17.74 -14.92 6.05
C THR A 263 17.83 -13.97 7.24
N GLY A 264 18.29 -14.46 8.41
CA GLY A 264 18.13 -13.76 9.68
C GLY A 264 16.67 -13.86 10.20
N ALA A 265 16.50 -13.53 11.48
CA ALA A 265 15.17 -13.62 12.13
C ALA A 265 14.28 -12.45 11.74
N SER A 266 13.04 -12.75 11.37
CA SER A 266 12.03 -11.76 10.97
C SER A 266 10.63 -12.29 11.18
N PHE A 267 9.61 -11.42 11.05
CA PHE A 267 8.22 -11.80 10.96
C PHE A 267 7.45 -10.81 10.08
N ASN A 268 6.35 -11.24 9.49
CA ASN A 268 5.40 -10.35 8.84
C ASN A 268 4.25 -10.03 9.79
N ARG A 269 3.78 -8.78 9.80
CA ARG A 269 2.69 -8.35 10.68
C ARG A 269 1.34 -8.90 10.26
N GLN A 270 1.11 -9.05 8.95
CA GLN A 270 -0.16 -9.44 8.36
C GLN A 270 -0.04 -10.62 7.41
N ALA A 271 1.02 -10.65 6.58
CA ALA A 271 1.19 -11.71 5.60
C ALA A 271 1.50 -13.07 6.25
N GLU A 272 0.84 -14.10 5.76
CA GLU A 272 1.24 -15.49 5.95
C GLU A 272 2.23 -15.87 4.86
N GLU A 273 3.13 -16.79 5.16
CA GLU A 273 4.12 -17.26 4.18
C GLU A 273 4.13 -18.77 4.06
N VAL A 274 4.46 -19.22 2.85
CA VAL A 274 4.79 -20.61 2.59
C VAL A 274 6.16 -20.67 1.93
N PHE A 275 7.09 -21.46 2.50
CA PHE A 275 8.35 -21.80 1.86
C PHE A 275 8.25 -23.17 1.24
N LEU A 276 8.51 -23.28 -0.05
CA LEU A 276 8.62 -24.54 -0.79
C LEU A 276 10.09 -24.79 -1.08
N ILE A 277 10.69 -25.81 -0.45
CA ILE A 277 12.12 -26.13 -0.62
C ILE A 277 12.29 -26.84 -1.94
N THR A 278 13.07 -26.24 -2.85
CA THR A 278 13.25 -26.75 -4.22
C THR A 278 14.56 -27.50 -4.41
N ALA A 279 15.57 -27.18 -3.60
CA ALA A 279 16.88 -27.87 -3.63
C ALA A 279 17.66 -27.68 -2.33
N GLY A 280 18.56 -28.61 -2.01
CA GLY A 280 19.42 -28.57 -0.84
C GLY A 280 18.74 -28.98 0.45
N SER A 281 19.41 -28.69 1.57
CA SER A 281 18.95 -28.95 2.94
C SER A 281 19.35 -27.80 3.86
N GLY A 282 18.67 -27.72 5.00
CA GLY A 282 18.91 -26.67 5.98
C GLY A 282 17.96 -26.78 7.17
N HIS A 283 17.84 -25.69 7.91
CA HIS A 283 16.98 -25.62 9.08
C HIS A 283 16.10 -24.38 9.03
N VAL A 284 14.84 -24.52 9.37
CA VAL A 284 13.92 -23.41 9.60
C VAL A 284 13.66 -23.24 11.09
N ARG A 285 13.75 -22.00 11.58
CA ARG A 285 13.29 -21.63 12.91
C ARG A 285 11.89 -21.05 12.81
N LEU A 286 10.98 -21.57 13.65
CA LEU A 286 9.62 -21.07 13.84
C LEU A 286 9.40 -20.79 15.33
N GLY A 287 9.49 -19.53 15.74
CA GLY A 287 9.57 -19.18 17.18
C GLY A 287 10.79 -19.79 17.84
N GLU A 288 10.56 -20.68 18.81
CA GLU A 288 11.62 -21.42 19.53
C GLU A 288 11.98 -22.77 18.90
N GLN A 289 11.18 -23.26 17.95
CA GLN A 289 11.41 -24.55 17.31
C GLN A 289 12.39 -24.40 16.14
N VAL A 290 13.32 -25.34 16.05
CA VAL A 290 14.22 -25.48 14.90
C VAL A 290 13.94 -26.84 14.25
N LEU A 291 13.56 -26.81 13.00
CA LEU A 291 13.11 -27.99 12.23
C LEU A 291 13.98 -28.17 10.99
N PRO A 292 14.43 -29.39 10.69
CA PRO A 292 15.17 -29.65 9.44
C PRO A 292 14.24 -29.52 8.23
N VAL A 293 14.78 -28.99 7.15
CA VAL A 293 14.10 -28.91 5.85
C VAL A 293 14.99 -29.49 4.77
N THR A 294 14.38 -30.20 3.85
CA THR A 294 15.04 -30.78 2.69
C THR A 294 14.22 -30.50 1.45
N ARG A 295 14.75 -30.82 0.27
CA ARG A 295 13.98 -30.75 -0.97
C ARG A 295 12.59 -31.38 -0.78
N ASP A 296 11.59 -30.75 -1.37
CA ASP A 296 10.16 -31.12 -1.32
C ASP A 296 9.48 -30.88 0.06
N SER A 297 10.19 -30.30 1.04
CA SER A 297 9.58 -29.80 2.27
C SER A 297 8.74 -28.55 1.98
N SER A 298 7.59 -28.43 2.67
CA SER A 298 6.77 -27.22 2.71
C SER A 298 6.70 -26.69 4.13
N VAL A 299 6.91 -25.40 4.32
CA VAL A 299 6.87 -24.74 5.62
C VAL A 299 5.78 -23.68 5.58
N PHE A 300 4.75 -23.81 6.43
CA PHE A 300 3.73 -22.78 6.61
C PHE A 300 4.08 -21.89 7.79
N ILE A 301 4.05 -20.59 7.59
CA ILE A 301 4.44 -19.56 8.56
C ILE A 301 3.27 -18.59 8.73
N PRO A 302 2.50 -18.70 9.82
CA PRO A 302 1.45 -17.72 10.13
C PRO A 302 2.01 -16.31 10.32
N ALA A 303 1.18 -15.31 10.10
CA ALA A 303 1.51 -13.93 10.43
C ALA A 303 1.99 -13.79 11.89
N ARG A 304 2.97 -12.92 12.12
CA ARG A 304 3.59 -12.62 13.42
C ARG A 304 4.42 -13.74 14.04
N VAL A 305 4.62 -14.85 13.36
CA VAL A 305 5.56 -15.89 13.80
C VAL A 305 6.98 -15.48 13.41
N ILE A 306 7.84 -15.34 14.40
CA ILE A 306 9.27 -15.08 14.18
C ILE A 306 9.87 -16.32 13.50
N HIS A 307 10.50 -16.12 12.37
CA HIS A 307 11.10 -17.21 11.61
C HIS A 307 12.44 -16.82 11.00
N ALA A 308 13.24 -17.81 10.70
CA ALA A 308 14.50 -17.72 9.94
C ALA A 308 14.73 -19.03 9.22
N ILE A 309 15.43 -19.01 8.09
CA ILE A 309 15.84 -20.22 7.40
C ILE A 309 17.32 -20.11 7.06
N GLU A 310 18.05 -21.23 7.22
CA GLU A 310 19.50 -21.30 7.05
C GLU A 310 19.85 -22.56 6.26
N ALA A 311 20.78 -22.44 5.33
CA ALA A 311 21.35 -23.55 4.58
C ALA A 311 22.34 -24.34 5.44
N ASP A 312 22.41 -25.67 5.27
CA ASP A 312 23.47 -26.49 5.83
C ASP A 312 24.84 -26.06 5.26
N THR A 313 25.92 -26.43 5.96
CA THR A 313 27.29 -26.09 5.54
C THR A 313 27.76 -26.89 4.33
N GLU A 314 27.11 -28.02 4.05
CA GLU A 314 27.50 -28.93 2.97
C GLU A 314 27.04 -28.49 1.58
N GLY A 315 26.07 -27.55 1.50
CA GLY A 315 25.55 -27.11 0.20
C GLY A 315 24.58 -25.96 0.27
N PRO A 316 24.25 -25.37 -0.90
CA PRO A 316 23.28 -24.30 -0.96
C PRO A 316 21.85 -24.81 -0.73
N LEU A 317 20.99 -23.93 -0.19
CA LEU A 317 19.57 -24.17 -0.04
C LEU A 317 18.80 -23.25 -1.00
N SER A 318 17.88 -23.81 -1.77
CA SER A 318 16.97 -23.03 -2.62
C SER A 318 15.52 -23.28 -2.23
N PHE A 319 14.73 -22.21 -2.19
CA PHE A 319 13.30 -22.31 -1.89
C PHE A 319 12.51 -21.20 -2.59
N VAL A 320 11.22 -21.42 -2.74
CA VAL A 320 10.26 -20.40 -3.17
C VAL A 320 9.48 -19.93 -1.95
N ALA A 321 9.53 -18.64 -1.68
CA ALA A 321 8.68 -17.97 -0.69
C ALA A 321 7.43 -17.42 -1.38
N ILE A 322 6.27 -17.72 -0.83
CA ILE A 322 4.97 -17.20 -1.26
C ILE A 322 4.39 -16.46 -0.07
N SER A 323 4.10 -15.18 -0.21
CA SER A 323 3.46 -14.36 0.84
C SER A 323 2.09 -13.89 0.39
N ALA A 324 1.12 -13.95 1.28
CA ALA A 324 -0.24 -13.46 1.06
C ALA A 324 -0.74 -12.70 2.33
N PRO A 325 -1.15 -11.40 2.19
CA PRO A 325 -1.07 -10.55 0.99
C PRO A 325 0.37 -10.37 0.48
N ALA A 326 0.51 -9.76 -0.72
CA ALA A 326 1.82 -9.53 -1.32
C ALA A 326 2.74 -8.73 -0.38
N PHE A 327 4.00 -9.15 -0.32
CA PHE A 327 5.04 -8.52 0.50
C PHE A 327 5.06 -7.00 0.36
N THR A 328 5.19 -6.31 1.50
CA THR A 328 5.55 -4.89 1.57
C THR A 328 6.61 -4.68 2.66
N PRO A 329 7.51 -3.70 2.50
CA PRO A 329 8.51 -3.39 3.51
C PRO A 329 7.92 -3.03 4.87
N GLU A 330 6.72 -2.45 4.91
CA GLU A 330 6.02 -2.04 6.13
C GLU A 330 5.49 -3.24 6.92
N ASP A 331 5.17 -4.34 6.22
CA ASP A 331 4.70 -5.58 6.85
C ASP A 331 5.85 -6.38 7.47
N TYR A 332 7.04 -6.31 6.87
CA TYR A 332 8.23 -7.06 7.28
C TYR A 332 8.95 -6.42 8.46
N VAL A 333 9.24 -7.19 9.50
CA VAL A 333 9.95 -6.75 10.70
C VAL A 333 11.16 -7.64 10.96
N ARG A 334 12.35 -7.06 10.90
CA ARG A 334 13.56 -7.74 11.37
C ARG A 334 13.61 -7.79 12.90
N VAL A 335 13.97 -8.95 13.42
CA VAL A 335 14.23 -9.14 14.85
C VAL A 335 15.73 -9.02 15.07
N LYS A 336 16.13 -8.23 16.06
CA LYS A 336 17.55 -8.02 16.43
C LYS A 336 18.07 -9.18 17.28
#